data_e63c9cbe471d1fb3cfb4ba72f5b1b8cf
#
_entry.id   e63c9cbe471d1fb3cfb4ba72f5b1b8cf
#
_cell.length_a   1.000
_cell.length_b   1.000
_cell.length_c   1.000
_cell.angle_alpha   90.00
_cell.angle_beta   90.00
_cell.angle_gamma   90.00
#
_symmetry.space_group_name_H-M   'P 1'
#
loop_
_entity.id
_entity.type
_entity.pdbx_description
1 polymer ?
#
loop_
_entity_poly.entity_id
_entity_poly.type
_entity_poly.pdbx_seq_one_letter_code
_entity_poly.pdbx_strand_id
1 'polypeptide(L)'
;DETKALYEWDYGKQLLYTQILREKIGQVVADAPNLHEAVERIGAQESVFFSERFLAARPLLEAIRSPEPVVLLIDEVDRADEALEAVLLETLGEFQISVPEVGTFTAGDKPPYVLLTSNNTRDLAAALKRRCLHLFLDYPSPERELEIVRSKKTGLSDALAEELVNVVRGLRELELRKAPSISETIDWARTLAVLGVEELNAQVLSDTVSVVVKYDKDVKKALGALPRLVDPNAAVPEAHGHGHGHGHSHDARDGEDPADTEGPEIRAARDQPGRHGKGVYGTPPYAKDAVTEAPVRPRGVPSGQGGRSFGLGRKRAL
;
A
#
# COMPACT_ATOMS: atom_id res chain seq x y z
N ASP A 1 12.54 -9.28 2.99
CA ASP A 1 13.71 -10.00 2.48
C ASP A 1 13.92 -9.58 1.02
N GLU A 2 14.95 -8.76 0.81
CA GLU A 2 15.34 -8.12 -0.46
C GLU A 2 15.38 -9.13 -1.61
N THR A 3 16.08 -10.24 -1.40
CA THR A 3 16.26 -11.29 -2.40
C THR A 3 14.93 -11.83 -2.90
N LYS A 4 13.97 -12.07 -2.00
CA LYS A 4 12.64 -12.59 -2.37
C LYS A 4 11.80 -11.63 -3.21
N ALA A 5 12.08 -10.35 -3.19
CA ALA A 5 11.38 -9.37 -4.02
C ALA A 5 11.93 -9.31 -5.44
N LEU A 6 13.21 -9.62 -5.61
CA LEU A 6 13.94 -9.50 -6.86
C LEU A 6 13.97 -10.80 -7.68
N TYR A 7 14.47 -11.86 -7.06
CA TYR A 7 14.67 -13.15 -7.72
C TYR A 7 14.70 -14.29 -6.70
N GLU A 8 14.70 -15.49 -7.22
CA GLU A 8 14.91 -16.72 -6.47
C GLU A 8 15.79 -17.65 -7.31
N TRP A 9 16.68 -18.39 -6.65
CA TRP A 9 17.42 -19.43 -7.33
C TRP A 9 16.54 -20.67 -7.53
N ASP A 10 16.45 -21.15 -8.78
CA ASP A 10 15.73 -22.39 -9.11
C ASP A 10 16.57 -23.61 -8.69
N TYR A 11 16.56 -23.88 -7.39
CA TYR A 11 17.29 -25.03 -6.82
C TYR A 11 16.83 -26.38 -7.39
N GLY A 12 15.54 -26.50 -7.77
CA GLY A 12 15.03 -27.71 -8.41
C GLY A 12 15.71 -27.95 -9.74
N LYS A 13 15.84 -26.91 -10.55
CA LYS A 13 16.56 -26.96 -11.83
C LYS A 13 18.05 -27.17 -11.65
N GLN A 14 18.68 -26.52 -10.66
CA GLN A 14 20.07 -26.75 -10.31
C GLN A 14 20.32 -28.22 -9.95
N LEU A 15 19.48 -28.81 -9.11
CA LEU A 15 19.56 -30.20 -8.71
C LEU A 15 19.37 -31.14 -9.90
N LEU A 16 18.40 -30.89 -10.77
CA LEU A 16 18.18 -31.67 -11.98
C LEU A 16 19.42 -31.63 -12.89
N TYR A 17 19.99 -30.44 -13.11
CA TYR A 17 21.22 -30.30 -13.92
C TYR A 17 22.43 -31.02 -13.29
N THR A 18 22.56 -30.94 -11.96
CA THR A 18 23.59 -31.68 -11.23
C THR A 18 23.47 -33.19 -11.46
N GLN A 19 22.26 -33.74 -11.45
CA GLN A 19 22.02 -35.14 -11.74
C GLN A 19 22.33 -35.51 -13.20
N ILE A 20 21.89 -34.69 -14.16
CA ILE A 20 22.18 -34.92 -15.58
C ILE A 20 23.67 -34.84 -15.87
N LEU A 21 24.37 -33.92 -15.21
CA LEU A 21 25.84 -33.72 -15.42
C LEU A 21 26.70 -34.58 -14.51
N ARG A 22 26.11 -35.49 -13.70
CA ARG A 22 26.81 -36.30 -12.70
C ARG A 22 28.08 -36.98 -13.25
N GLU A 23 27.98 -37.58 -14.43
CA GLU A 23 29.14 -38.24 -15.05
C GLU A 23 30.25 -37.27 -15.46
N LYS A 24 29.85 -36.06 -15.94
CA LYS A 24 30.79 -35.00 -16.29
C LYS A 24 31.47 -34.40 -15.07
N ILE A 25 30.73 -34.17 -14.00
CA ILE A 25 31.29 -33.74 -12.73
C ILE A 25 32.24 -34.79 -12.19
N GLY A 26 31.89 -36.09 -12.26
CA GLY A 26 32.77 -37.18 -11.91
C GLY A 26 34.08 -37.19 -12.69
N GLN A 27 34.04 -36.87 -13.98
CA GLN A 27 35.25 -36.74 -14.82
C GLN A 27 36.15 -35.57 -14.39
N VAL A 28 35.56 -34.43 -13.98
CA VAL A 28 36.30 -33.24 -13.52
C VAL A 28 37.11 -33.52 -12.24
N VAL A 29 36.58 -34.38 -11.37
CA VAL A 29 37.22 -34.70 -10.08
C VAL A 29 37.91 -36.05 -10.07
N ALA A 30 37.93 -36.82 -11.17
CA ALA A 30 38.42 -38.20 -11.21
C ALA A 30 39.87 -38.33 -10.78
N ASP A 31 40.68 -37.35 -11.08
CA ASP A 31 42.14 -37.30 -10.79
C ASP A 31 42.45 -36.34 -9.61
N ALA A 32 41.46 -35.90 -8.86
CA ALA A 32 41.70 -35.08 -7.67
C ALA A 32 42.36 -35.92 -6.55
N PRO A 33 43.50 -35.48 -6.02
CA PRO A 33 44.27 -36.28 -5.06
C PRO A 33 43.59 -36.40 -3.68
N ASN A 34 42.68 -35.54 -3.38
CA ASN A 34 41.91 -35.54 -2.13
C ASN A 34 40.55 -34.82 -2.29
N LEU A 35 39.71 -34.95 -1.28
CA LEU A 35 38.36 -34.35 -1.26
C LEU A 35 38.40 -32.81 -1.33
N HIS A 36 39.41 -32.20 -0.70
CA HIS A 36 39.53 -30.73 -0.72
C HIS A 36 39.75 -30.21 -2.14
N GLU A 37 40.66 -30.80 -2.88
CA GLU A 37 40.93 -30.48 -4.29
C GLU A 37 39.70 -30.75 -5.19
N ALA A 38 38.97 -31.84 -4.93
CA ALA A 38 37.74 -32.12 -5.65
C ALA A 38 36.68 -31.05 -5.42
N VAL A 39 36.52 -30.58 -4.18
CA VAL A 39 35.61 -29.49 -3.84
C VAL A 39 36.04 -28.17 -4.50
N GLU A 40 37.32 -27.84 -4.49
CA GLU A 40 37.86 -26.65 -5.15
C GLU A 40 37.59 -26.66 -6.68
N ARG A 41 37.77 -27.81 -7.31
CA ARG A 41 37.50 -27.95 -8.76
C ARG A 41 36.00 -27.83 -9.08
N ILE A 42 35.14 -28.33 -8.22
CA ILE A 42 33.67 -28.14 -8.35
C ILE A 42 33.32 -26.68 -8.11
N GLY A 43 33.88 -26.08 -7.05
CA GLY A 43 33.67 -24.69 -6.69
C GLY A 43 34.08 -23.72 -7.81
N ALA A 44 35.17 -24.03 -8.51
CA ALA A 44 35.57 -23.27 -9.72
C ALA A 44 34.51 -23.29 -10.84
N GLN A 45 33.51 -24.19 -10.77
CA GLN A 45 32.36 -24.26 -11.68
C GLN A 45 31.09 -23.63 -11.08
N GLU A 46 31.15 -23.05 -9.88
CA GLU A 46 29.97 -22.47 -9.21
C GLU A 46 29.28 -21.40 -10.05
N SER A 47 30.03 -20.62 -10.82
CA SER A 47 29.49 -19.63 -11.74
C SER A 47 28.46 -20.19 -12.74
N VAL A 48 28.50 -21.50 -12.99
CA VAL A 48 27.55 -22.17 -13.88
C VAL A 48 26.18 -22.31 -13.20
N PHE A 49 26.14 -22.62 -11.89
CA PHE A 49 24.91 -22.84 -11.13
C PHE A 49 24.27 -21.56 -10.65
N PHE A 50 25.08 -20.53 -10.44
CA PHE A 50 24.61 -19.17 -10.10
C PHE A 50 24.66 -18.25 -11.31
N SER A 51 24.16 -18.73 -12.42
CA SER A 51 24.04 -17.98 -13.68
C SER A 51 22.58 -17.59 -13.93
N GLU A 52 22.37 -16.69 -14.86
CA GLU A 52 21.04 -16.23 -15.30
C GLU A 52 20.10 -17.39 -15.68
N ARG A 53 20.66 -18.54 -16.12
CA ARG A 53 19.90 -19.75 -16.46
C ARG A 53 19.09 -20.33 -15.31
N PHE A 54 19.58 -20.17 -14.08
CA PHE A 54 18.95 -20.67 -12.85
C PHE A 54 18.29 -19.58 -12.02
N LEU A 55 18.28 -18.36 -12.55
CA LEU A 55 17.62 -17.21 -11.93
C LEU A 55 16.13 -17.25 -12.27
N ALA A 56 15.28 -17.41 -11.28
CA ALA A 56 13.84 -17.20 -11.41
C ALA A 56 13.54 -15.74 -11.05
N ALA A 57 13.29 -14.92 -12.07
CA ALA A 57 12.95 -13.52 -11.87
C ALA A 57 11.63 -13.39 -11.11
N ARG A 58 11.56 -12.44 -10.17
CA ARG A 58 10.36 -11.98 -9.52
C ARG A 58 9.83 -10.72 -10.22
N PRO A 59 8.61 -10.25 -9.95
CA PRO A 59 7.97 -9.17 -10.72
C PRO A 59 8.82 -7.91 -10.91
N LEU A 60 9.64 -7.53 -9.93
CA LEU A 60 10.49 -6.35 -10.02
C LEU A 60 11.60 -6.53 -11.09
N LEU A 61 12.34 -7.64 -11.02
CA LEU A 61 13.37 -7.97 -12.01
C LEU A 61 12.75 -8.28 -13.38
N GLU A 62 11.59 -8.92 -13.39
CA GLU A 62 10.84 -9.24 -14.60
C GLU A 62 10.42 -7.96 -15.35
N ALA A 63 9.96 -6.94 -14.60
CA ALA A 63 9.60 -5.65 -15.16
C ALA A 63 10.80 -4.91 -15.78
N ILE A 64 11.97 -4.96 -15.12
CA ILE A 64 13.19 -4.33 -15.64
C ILE A 64 13.67 -5.03 -16.91
N ARG A 65 13.57 -6.37 -16.97
CA ARG A 65 14.02 -7.17 -18.12
C ARG A 65 13.02 -7.22 -19.28
N SER A 66 11.83 -6.67 -19.10
CA SER A 66 10.78 -6.76 -20.13
C SER A 66 11.20 -5.96 -21.39
N PRO A 67 11.13 -6.58 -22.58
CA PRO A 67 11.33 -5.88 -23.84
C PRO A 67 10.12 -5.01 -24.24
N GLU A 68 8.96 -5.27 -23.62
CA GLU A 68 7.73 -4.55 -23.87
C GLU A 68 7.41 -3.58 -22.73
N PRO A 69 6.62 -2.51 -23.00
CA PRO A 69 6.17 -1.61 -21.95
C PRO A 69 5.32 -2.35 -20.92
N VAL A 70 5.68 -2.24 -19.64
CA VAL A 70 4.97 -2.89 -18.53
C VAL A 70 4.62 -1.87 -17.46
N VAL A 71 3.59 -2.18 -16.68
CA VAL A 71 3.22 -1.45 -15.48
C VAL A 71 3.53 -2.35 -14.29
N LEU A 72 4.40 -1.89 -13.40
CA LEU A 72 4.73 -2.54 -12.14
C LEU A 72 3.97 -1.86 -11.00
N LEU A 73 3.09 -2.58 -10.33
CA LEU A 73 2.42 -2.14 -9.12
C LEU A 73 3.11 -2.74 -7.89
N ILE A 74 3.52 -1.87 -6.97
CA ILE A 74 4.04 -2.26 -5.65
C ILE A 74 3.07 -1.70 -4.61
N ASP A 75 2.31 -2.59 -4.02
CA ASP A 75 1.26 -2.24 -3.06
C ASP A 75 1.83 -2.16 -1.64
N GLU A 76 1.31 -1.24 -0.81
CA GLU A 76 1.69 -1.04 0.58
C GLU A 76 3.22 -0.90 0.79
N VAL A 77 3.88 -0.06 -0.02
CA VAL A 77 5.34 0.14 0.05
C VAL A 77 5.82 0.65 1.42
N ASP A 78 4.94 1.27 2.19
CA ASP A 78 5.20 1.68 3.57
C ASP A 78 5.40 0.51 4.56
N ARG A 79 5.18 -0.73 4.13
CA ARG A 79 5.52 -1.96 4.88
C ARG A 79 6.82 -2.61 4.44
N ALA A 80 7.47 -2.06 3.41
CA ALA A 80 8.75 -2.55 2.95
C ALA A 80 9.83 -2.37 4.03
N ASP A 81 10.78 -3.29 4.10
CA ASP A 81 11.97 -3.13 4.91
C ASP A 81 12.99 -2.19 4.23
N GLU A 82 14.03 -1.79 4.96
CA GLU A 82 15.06 -0.88 4.45
C GLU A 82 15.82 -1.48 3.24
N ALA A 83 15.97 -2.80 3.21
CA ALA A 83 16.65 -3.49 2.12
C ALA A 83 15.84 -3.38 0.81
N LEU A 84 14.52 -3.59 0.86
CA LEU A 84 13.65 -3.38 -0.30
C LEU A 84 13.59 -1.90 -0.71
N GLU A 85 13.58 -0.96 0.25
CA GLU A 85 13.67 0.46 -0.10
C GLU A 85 14.97 0.80 -0.84
N ALA A 86 16.11 0.21 -0.46
CA ALA A 86 17.39 0.42 -1.15
C ALA A 86 17.33 -0.07 -2.60
N VAL A 87 16.76 -1.25 -2.84
CA VAL A 87 16.52 -1.77 -4.19
C VAL A 87 15.62 -0.87 -5.01
N LEU A 88 14.54 -0.36 -4.40
CA LEU A 88 13.64 0.56 -5.08
C LEU A 88 14.32 1.89 -5.43
N LEU A 89 15.28 2.34 -4.62
CA LEU A 89 16.07 3.53 -4.94
C LEU A 89 16.94 3.35 -6.18
N GLU A 90 17.55 2.17 -6.35
CA GLU A 90 18.30 1.82 -7.56
C GLU A 90 17.36 1.70 -8.76
N THR A 91 16.27 0.93 -8.59
CA THR A 91 15.29 0.69 -9.65
C THR A 91 14.63 1.98 -10.16
N LEU A 92 14.18 2.86 -9.26
CA LEU A 92 13.51 4.11 -9.64
C LEU A 92 14.47 5.23 -10.04
N GLY A 93 15.75 5.11 -9.69
CA GLY A 93 16.77 6.08 -10.06
C GLY A 93 17.36 5.85 -11.43
N GLU A 94 17.72 4.60 -11.72
CA GLU A 94 18.52 4.23 -12.87
C GLU A 94 17.85 3.15 -13.74
N PHE A 95 16.67 2.68 -13.37
CA PHE A 95 15.94 1.58 -14.00
C PHE A 95 16.82 0.34 -14.16
N GLN A 96 17.55 0.02 -13.09
CA GLN A 96 18.43 -1.14 -13.04
C GLN A 96 18.27 -1.92 -11.74
N ILE A 97 18.75 -3.16 -11.75
CA ILE A 97 18.79 -4.06 -10.60
C ILE A 97 20.12 -4.81 -10.63
N SER A 98 20.84 -4.75 -9.52
CA SER A 98 22.09 -5.47 -9.35
C SER A 98 21.85 -6.81 -8.65
N VAL A 99 22.25 -7.91 -9.30
CA VAL A 99 22.26 -9.26 -8.73
C VAL A 99 23.73 -9.65 -8.53
N PRO A 100 24.21 -9.84 -7.30
CA PRO A 100 25.63 -9.98 -7.00
C PRO A 100 26.35 -11.06 -7.82
N GLU A 101 25.69 -12.19 -8.07
CA GLU A 101 26.30 -13.34 -8.75
C GLU A 101 26.22 -13.26 -10.28
N VAL A 102 25.30 -12.47 -10.83
CA VAL A 102 25.01 -12.44 -12.26
C VAL A 102 25.40 -11.10 -12.90
N GLY A 103 25.34 -10.03 -12.13
CA GLY A 103 25.60 -8.68 -12.60
C GLY A 103 24.36 -7.78 -12.62
N THR A 104 24.45 -6.66 -13.30
CA THR A 104 23.41 -5.65 -13.33
C THR A 104 22.51 -5.81 -14.55
N PHE A 105 21.22 -5.86 -14.31
CA PHE A 105 20.19 -5.81 -15.34
C PHE A 105 19.68 -4.37 -15.47
N THR A 106 19.69 -3.83 -16.66
CA THR A 106 19.22 -2.47 -16.94
C THR A 106 18.03 -2.54 -17.88
N ALA A 107 17.02 -1.72 -17.64
CA ALA A 107 15.88 -1.61 -18.54
C ALA A 107 16.35 -1.09 -19.91
N GLY A 108 15.71 -1.59 -20.96
CA GLY A 108 15.93 -1.14 -22.32
C GLY A 108 15.33 0.27 -22.58
N ASP A 109 15.07 0.56 -23.85
CA ASP A 109 14.51 1.86 -24.27
C ASP A 109 13.10 2.15 -23.70
N LYS A 110 12.44 1.15 -23.12
CA LYS A 110 11.09 1.21 -22.57
C LYS A 110 11.09 0.81 -21.09
N PRO A 111 11.54 1.71 -20.20
CA PRO A 111 11.52 1.40 -18.76
C PRO A 111 10.08 1.20 -18.27
N PRO A 112 9.88 0.37 -17.21
CA PRO A 112 8.55 0.12 -16.66
C PRO A 112 7.93 1.39 -16.07
N TYR A 113 6.60 1.50 -16.17
CA TYR A 113 5.84 2.44 -15.37
C TYR A 113 5.64 1.85 -13.98
N VAL A 114 6.19 2.50 -12.96
CA VAL A 114 6.11 2.01 -11.58
C VAL A 114 5.06 2.79 -10.80
N LEU A 115 4.10 2.07 -10.22
CA LEU A 115 3.07 2.60 -9.34
C LEU A 115 3.33 2.06 -7.93
N LEU A 116 3.46 2.96 -6.97
CA LEU A 116 3.62 2.63 -5.55
C LEU A 116 2.35 3.06 -4.81
N THR A 117 1.78 2.18 -3.99
CA THR A 117 0.74 2.59 -3.05
C THR A 117 1.27 2.62 -1.62
N SER A 118 0.71 3.47 -0.80
CA SER A 118 1.05 3.60 0.62
C SER A 118 -0.17 3.99 1.43
N ASN A 119 -0.36 3.31 2.55
CA ASN A 119 -1.37 3.66 3.55
C ASN A 119 -0.84 4.70 4.56
N ASN A 120 0.37 5.21 4.35
CA ASN A 120 1.04 6.18 5.21
C ASN A 120 1.16 5.71 6.68
N THR A 121 1.38 4.40 6.89
CA THR A 121 1.56 3.81 8.23
C THR A 121 2.93 4.18 8.82
N ARG A 122 3.92 4.41 7.96
CA ARG A 122 5.22 5.02 8.30
C ARG A 122 5.70 5.94 7.20
N ASP A 123 6.59 6.83 7.53
CA ASP A 123 7.26 7.67 6.55
C ASP A 123 8.22 6.84 5.69
N LEU A 124 8.11 7.00 4.37
CA LEU A 124 9.08 6.47 3.41
C LEU A 124 10.35 7.32 3.43
N ALA A 125 11.47 6.69 3.08
CA ALA A 125 12.75 7.39 2.94
C ALA A 125 12.63 8.62 2.03
N ALA A 126 13.20 9.75 2.45
CA ALA A 126 13.14 10.99 1.68
C ALA A 126 13.71 10.85 0.27
N ALA A 127 14.70 9.95 0.09
CA ALA A 127 15.29 9.63 -1.19
C ALA A 127 14.29 8.94 -2.14
N LEU A 128 13.44 8.05 -1.61
CA LEU A 128 12.37 7.39 -2.38
C LEU A 128 11.28 8.39 -2.75
N LYS A 129 10.85 9.22 -1.80
CA LYS A 129 9.85 10.27 -2.05
C LYS A 129 10.27 11.22 -3.18
N ARG A 130 11.56 11.60 -3.26
CA ARG A 130 12.07 12.51 -4.31
C ARG A 130 12.03 11.92 -5.73
N ARG A 131 11.94 10.60 -5.87
CA ARG A 131 11.89 9.90 -7.16
C ARG A 131 10.48 9.62 -7.64
N CYS A 132 9.47 9.94 -6.83
CA CYS A 132 8.07 9.67 -7.11
C CYS A 132 7.26 10.96 -7.29
N LEU A 133 6.31 10.92 -8.19
CA LEU A 133 5.20 11.88 -8.19
C LEU A 133 4.19 11.45 -7.13
N HIS A 134 3.76 12.39 -6.30
CA HIS A 134 2.84 12.11 -5.20
C HIS A 134 1.41 12.45 -5.60
N LEU A 135 0.53 11.46 -5.50
CA LEU A 135 -0.90 11.62 -5.61
C LEU A 135 -1.54 11.26 -4.27
N PHE A 136 -2.12 12.23 -3.60
CA PHE A 136 -2.88 11.99 -2.38
C PHE A 136 -4.32 11.65 -2.75
N LEU A 137 -4.77 10.49 -2.26
CA LEU A 137 -6.14 10.02 -2.42
C LEU A 137 -6.84 10.13 -1.06
N ASP A 138 -7.83 11.00 -1.00
CA ASP A 138 -8.71 11.13 0.15
C ASP A 138 -9.97 10.25 -0.03
N TYR A 139 -10.81 10.18 1.00
CA TYR A 139 -12.12 9.57 0.84
C TYR A 139 -12.90 10.28 -0.28
N PRO A 140 -13.63 9.53 -1.10
CA PRO A 140 -14.43 10.12 -2.17
C PRO A 140 -15.57 10.98 -1.62
N SER A 141 -16.19 11.80 -2.50
CA SER A 141 -17.40 12.52 -2.15
C SER A 141 -18.54 11.56 -1.79
N PRO A 142 -19.57 12.01 -1.07
CA PRO A 142 -20.72 11.17 -0.73
C PRO A 142 -21.35 10.50 -1.95
N GLU A 143 -21.53 11.27 -3.05
CA GLU A 143 -22.11 10.80 -4.30
C GLU A 143 -21.26 9.71 -4.91
N ARG A 144 -19.93 9.92 -4.92
CA ARG A 144 -19.00 8.92 -5.46
C ARG A 144 -18.92 7.67 -4.60
N GLU A 145 -18.98 7.79 -3.28
CA GLU A 145 -19.02 6.65 -2.37
C GLU A 145 -20.29 5.82 -2.59
N LEU A 146 -21.45 6.48 -2.75
CA LEU A 146 -22.71 5.82 -3.09
C LEU A 146 -22.63 5.09 -4.43
N GLU A 147 -22.04 5.70 -5.47
CA GLU A 147 -21.81 5.03 -6.75
C GLU A 147 -20.95 3.77 -6.59
N ILE A 148 -19.91 3.83 -5.76
CA ILE A 148 -19.04 2.69 -5.47
C ILE A 148 -19.85 1.57 -4.80
N VAL A 149 -20.64 1.88 -3.77
CA VAL A 149 -21.48 0.89 -3.07
C VAL A 149 -22.46 0.24 -4.04
N ARG A 150 -23.13 1.03 -4.88
CA ARG A 150 -24.06 0.54 -5.94
C ARG A 150 -23.35 -0.37 -6.94
N SER A 151 -22.16 0.02 -7.40
CA SER A 151 -21.37 -0.75 -8.37
C SER A 151 -21.00 -2.15 -7.86
N LYS A 152 -20.93 -2.34 -6.55
CA LYS A 152 -20.61 -3.62 -5.91
C LYS A 152 -21.80 -4.55 -5.75
N LYS A 153 -23.00 -4.13 -6.19
CA LYS A 153 -24.23 -4.95 -6.19
C LYS A 153 -24.45 -5.62 -4.83
N THR A 154 -24.45 -4.82 -3.77
CA THR A 154 -24.54 -5.31 -2.38
C THR A 154 -25.84 -6.00 -2.04
N GLY A 155 -26.91 -5.75 -2.82
CA GLY A 155 -28.27 -6.24 -2.56
C GLY A 155 -29.10 -5.28 -1.68
N LEU A 156 -28.50 -4.23 -1.14
CA LEU A 156 -29.20 -3.20 -0.39
C LEU A 156 -29.95 -2.27 -1.36
N SER A 157 -31.12 -1.77 -0.97
CA SER A 157 -31.86 -0.77 -1.75
C SER A 157 -31.06 0.54 -1.88
N ASP A 158 -31.30 1.30 -2.93
CA ASP A 158 -30.60 2.56 -3.18
C ASP A 158 -30.79 3.58 -2.06
N ALA A 159 -32.01 3.66 -1.50
CA ALA A 159 -32.32 4.56 -0.38
C ALA A 159 -31.51 4.17 0.87
N LEU A 160 -31.52 2.89 1.25
CA LEU A 160 -30.74 2.40 2.40
C LEU A 160 -29.24 2.52 2.19
N ALA A 161 -28.76 2.35 0.94
CA ALA A 161 -27.34 2.55 0.63
C ALA A 161 -26.91 4.01 0.84
N GLU A 162 -27.75 4.97 0.48
CA GLU A 162 -27.50 6.41 0.70
C GLU A 162 -27.50 6.75 2.20
N GLU A 163 -28.48 6.27 2.95
CA GLU A 163 -28.53 6.44 4.40
C GLU A 163 -27.31 5.82 5.08
N LEU A 164 -26.91 4.60 4.68
CA LEU A 164 -25.73 3.92 5.22
C LEU A 164 -24.43 4.70 4.95
N VAL A 165 -24.25 5.23 3.73
CA VAL A 165 -23.11 6.08 3.40
C VAL A 165 -23.07 7.31 4.32
N ASN A 166 -24.20 7.96 4.58
CA ASN A 166 -24.27 9.11 5.48
C ASN A 166 -23.91 8.73 6.92
N VAL A 167 -24.39 7.59 7.42
CA VAL A 167 -24.04 7.06 8.75
C VAL A 167 -22.53 6.77 8.83
N VAL A 168 -21.96 6.08 7.86
CA VAL A 168 -20.52 5.76 7.85
C VAL A 168 -19.67 7.03 7.80
N ARG A 169 -20.07 8.02 7.02
CA ARG A 169 -19.39 9.32 6.98
C ARG A 169 -19.45 10.02 8.33
N GLY A 170 -20.62 9.99 9.01
CA GLY A 170 -20.73 10.50 10.36
C GLY A 170 -19.84 9.74 11.37
N LEU A 171 -19.69 8.42 11.22
CA LEU A 171 -18.75 7.65 12.03
C LEU A 171 -17.29 8.05 11.78
N ARG A 172 -16.92 8.45 10.57
CA ARG A 172 -15.57 8.94 10.26
C ARG A 172 -15.24 10.30 10.88
N GLU A 173 -16.26 11.11 11.14
CA GLU A 173 -16.07 12.39 11.85
C GLU A 173 -15.82 12.19 13.36
N LEU A 174 -16.07 11.00 13.89
CA LEU A 174 -15.72 10.66 15.26
C LEU A 174 -14.20 10.41 15.34
N GLU A 175 -13.62 10.78 16.48
CA GLU A 175 -12.21 10.46 16.77
C GLU A 175 -12.06 8.97 17.10
N LEU A 176 -12.19 8.11 16.08
CA LEU A 176 -11.97 6.68 16.18
C LEU A 176 -10.48 6.35 15.97
N ARG A 177 -9.99 5.31 16.64
CA ARG A 177 -8.65 4.78 16.40
C ARG A 177 -8.46 4.38 14.93
N LYS A 178 -9.52 3.82 14.33
CA LYS A 178 -9.58 3.48 12.92
C LYS A 178 -10.94 3.88 12.35
N ALA A 179 -10.93 4.85 11.46
CA ALA A 179 -12.12 5.25 10.71
C ALA A 179 -12.55 4.16 9.72
N PRO A 180 -13.85 3.90 9.54
CA PRO A 180 -14.34 2.92 8.57
C PRO A 180 -13.91 3.27 7.15
N SER A 181 -13.38 2.28 6.42
CA SER A 181 -13.03 2.38 5.01
C SER A 181 -14.25 2.14 4.11
N ILE A 182 -14.09 2.40 2.80
CA ILE A 182 -15.13 2.10 1.80
C ILE A 182 -15.41 0.59 1.71
N SER A 183 -14.37 -0.25 1.88
CA SER A 183 -14.55 -1.70 1.89
C SER A 183 -15.44 -2.15 3.04
N GLU A 184 -15.25 -1.58 4.23
CA GLU A 184 -16.09 -1.85 5.39
C GLU A 184 -17.52 -1.32 5.19
N THR A 185 -17.71 -0.20 4.49
CA THR A 185 -19.04 0.28 4.08
C THR A 185 -19.74 -0.73 3.18
N ILE A 186 -19.05 -1.28 2.20
CA ILE A 186 -19.58 -2.29 1.28
C ILE A 186 -19.94 -3.58 2.03
N ASP A 187 -19.09 -4.01 2.96
CA ASP A 187 -19.36 -5.22 3.75
C ASP A 187 -20.54 -5.02 4.69
N TRP A 188 -20.70 -3.82 5.26
CA TRP A 188 -21.87 -3.50 6.05
C TRP A 188 -23.15 -3.48 5.22
N ALA A 189 -23.10 -2.87 4.03
CA ALA A 189 -24.23 -2.89 3.09
C ALA A 189 -24.66 -4.32 2.73
N ARG A 190 -23.70 -5.22 2.46
CA ARG A 190 -23.98 -6.63 2.22
C ARG A 190 -24.58 -7.34 3.42
N THR A 191 -24.06 -7.06 4.61
CA THR A 191 -24.56 -7.62 5.86
C THR A 191 -26.01 -7.24 6.09
N LEU A 192 -26.34 -5.96 5.95
CA LEU A 192 -27.72 -5.45 6.10
C LEU A 192 -28.66 -6.05 5.06
N ALA A 193 -28.22 -6.21 3.81
CA ALA A 193 -28.97 -6.87 2.76
C ALA A 193 -29.27 -8.35 3.06
N VAL A 194 -28.26 -9.08 3.56
CA VAL A 194 -28.42 -10.50 3.96
C VAL A 194 -29.38 -10.66 5.13
N LEU A 195 -29.38 -9.69 6.05
CA LEU A 195 -30.31 -9.65 7.19
C LEU A 195 -31.74 -9.24 6.78
N GLY A 196 -31.96 -8.85 5.52
CA GLY A 196 -33.26 -8.42 5.02
C GLY A 196 -33.75 -7.11 5.66
N VAL A 197 -32.80 -6.18 5.96
CA VAL A 197 -33.15 -4.91 6.59
C VAL A 197 -33.90 -4.03 5.60
N GLU A 198 -35.09 -3.57 6.00
CA GLU A 198 -35.95 -2.68 5.21
C GLU A 198 -35.87 -1.22 5.66
N GLU A 199 -35.35 -0.96 6.88
CA GLU A 199 -35.21 0.36 7.47
C GLU A 199 -33.95 0.43 8.33
N LEU A 200 -33.16 1.50 8.18
CA LEU A 200 -31.99 1.76 9.04
C LEU A 200 -32.43 2.52 10.29
N ASN A 201 -32.45 1.83 11.41
CA ASN A 201 -32.70 2.42 12.72
C ASN A 201 -31.50 2.20 13.65
N ALA A 202 -31.45 2.94 14.76
CA ALA A 202 -30.34 2.90 15.70
C ALA A 202 -30.09 1.49 16.26
N GLN A 203 -31.10 0.65 16.43
CA GLN A 203 -30.97 -0.70 16.95
C GLN A 203 -30.26 -1.61 15.94
N VAL A 204 -30.75 -1.66 14.71
CA VAL A 204 -30.15 -2.46 13.62
C VAL A 204 -28.68 -2.10 13.40
N LEU A 205 -28.39 -0.79 13.40
CA LEU A 205 -27.02 -0.31 13.25
C LEU A 205 -26.16 -0.67 14.45
N SER A 206 -26.69 -0.58 15.67
CA SER A 206 -25.97 -0.97 16.89
C SER A 206 -25.63 -2.45 16.90
N ASP A 207 -26.55 -3.31 16.48
CA ASP A 207 -26.36 -4.76 16.43
C ASP A 207 -25.32 -5.18 15.37
N THR A 208 -25.11 -4.34 14.36
CA THR A 208 -24.24 -4.63 13.22
C THR A 208 -22.98 -3.76 13.12
N VAL A 209 -22.83 -2.75 13.99
CA VAL A 209 -21.71 -1.79 13.94
C VAL A 209 -20.32 -2.45 13.99
N SER A 210 -20.21 -3.63 14.61
CA SER A 210 -18.97 -4.42 14.65
C SER A 210 -18.47 -4.87 13.27
N VAL A 211 -19.29 -4.77 12.23
CA VAL A 211 -18.85 -4.99 10.85
C VAL A 211 -17.83 -3.94 10.43
N VAL A 212 -18.01 -2.67 10.82
CA VAL A 212 -17.18 -1.55 10.40
C VAL A 212 -16.25 -1.02 11.50
N VAL A 213 -16.60 -1.21 12.77
CA VAL A 213 -15.80 -0.75 13.92
C VAL A 213 -15.27 -1.96 14.69
N LYS A 214 -13.94 -2.10 14.77
CA LYS A 214 -13.27 -3.32 15.26
C LYS A 214 -12.69 -3.19 16.67
N TYR A 215 -12.54 -1.98 17.19
CA TYR A 215 -11.92 -1.72 18.50
C TYR A 215 -12.97 -1.40 19.55
N ASP A 216 -12.93 -2.06 20.71
CA ASP A 216 -13.94 -1.90 21.78
C ASP A 216 -14.20 -0.44 22.19
N LYS A 217 -13.12 0.37 22.28
CA LYS A 217 -13.26 1.80 22.59
C LYS A 217 -14.00 2.56 21.50
N ASP A 218 -13.75 2.21 20.24
CA ASP A 218 -14.40 2.82 19.08
C ASP A 218 -15.85 2.36 18.96
N VAL A 219 -16.15 1.09 19.26
CA VAL A 219 -17.52 0.56 19.30
C VAL A 219 -18.37 1.34 20.30
N LYS A 220 -17.86 1.60 21.51
CA LYS A 220 -18.58 2.41 22.51
C LYS A 220 -18.88 3.83 22.02
N LYS A 221 -17.91 4.48 21.36
CA LYS A 221 -18.10 5.81 20.77
C LYS A 221 -19.12 5.77 19.63
N ALA A 222 -19.03 4.78 18.75
CA ALA A 222 -19.96 4.61 17.64
C ALA A 222 -21.38 4.38 18.13
N LEU A 223 -21.59 3.45 19.09
CA LEU A 223 -22.91 3.18 19.68
C LEU A 223 -23.54 4.43 20.29
N GLY A 224 -22.75 5.27 20.95
CA GLY A 224 -23.25 6.54 21.51
C GLY A 224 -23.64 7.57 20.45
N ALA A 225 -23.06 7.50 19.25
CA ALA A 225 -23.33 8.44 18.15
C ALA A 225 -24.45 7.98 17.20
N LEU A 226 -24.64 6.66 17.03
CA LEU A 226 -25.58 6.10 16.06
C LEU A 226 -27.00 6.68 16.14
N PRO A 227 -27.63 6.89 17.31
CA PRO A 227 -28.97 7.47 17.37
C PRO A 227 -29.07 8.82 16.67
N ARG A 228 -28.07 9.69 16.86
CA ARG A 228 -28.03 11.03 16.22
C ARG A 228 -27.62 10.98 14.74
N LEU A 229 -26.89 9.95 14.33
CA LEU A 229 -26.51 9.77 12.93
C LEU A 229 -27.69 9.28 12.07
N VAL A 230 -28.64 8.57 12.69
CA VAL A 230 -29.89 8.15 12.04
C VAL A 230 -30.95 9.23 12.12
N ASP A 231 -31.20 9.80 13.31
CA ASP A 231 -32.14 10.88 13.53
C ASP A 231 -31.42 12.04 14.25
N PRO A 232 -31.17 13.16 13.55
CA PRO A 232 -30.55 14.34 14.16
C PRO A 232 -31.27 14.90 15.37
N ASN A 233 -32.57 14.61 15.52
CA ASN A 233 -33.40 15.06 16.62
C ASN A 233 -33.51 14.03 17.77
N ALA A 234 -32.89 12.87 17.65
CA ALA A 234 -32.91 11.83 18.66
C ALA A 234 -32.33 12.34 19.98
N ALA A 235 -33.07 12.20 21.06
CA ALA A 235 -32.58 12.45 22.41
C ALA A 235 -31.48 11.41 22.74
N VAL A 236 -30.32 11.87 23.14
CA VAL A 236 -29.28 10.97 23.66
C VAL A 236 -29.73 10.50 25.03
N PRO A 237 -29.79 9.20 25.29
CA PRO A 237 -29.93 8.70 26.63
C PRO A 237 -28.72 9.20 27.44
N GLU A 238 -28.97 10.02 28.46
CA GLU A 238 -27.95 10.38 29.42
C GLU A 238 -27.43 9.08 30.03
N ALA A 239 -26.10 8.84 29.95
CA ALA A 239 -25.47 7.73 30.62
C ALA A 239 -25.70 7.91 32.12
N HIS A 240 -26.71 7.26 32.65
CA HIS A 240 -26.93 7.20 34.09
C HIS A 240 -25.74 6.47 34.71
N GLY A 241 -24.82 7.26 35.23
CA GLY A 241 -23.75 6.79 36.09
C GLY A 241 -24.36 6.21 37.37
N HIS A 242 -24.63 4.91 37.39
CA HIS A 242 -24.89 4.22 38.63
C HIS A 242 -23.59 4.15 39.44
N GLY A 243 -23.37 5.18 40.23
CA GLY A 243 -22.41 5.15 41.32
C GLY A 243 -22.92 4.21 42.40
N HIS A 244 -22.49 2.97 42.36
CA HIS A 244 -22.52 2.12 43.55
C HIS A 244 -21.10 2.03 44.09
N GLY A 245 -20.82 2.88 45.09
CA GLY A 245 -19.66 2.70 45.94
C GLY A 245 -19.83 1.45 46.77
N HIS A 246 -18.99 0.47 46.54
CA HIS A 246 -18.57 -0.52 47.51
C HIS A 246 -17.07 -0.67 47.42
N GLY A 247 -16.39 -0.13 48.43
CA GLY A 247 -14.97 -0.35 48.61
C GLY A 247 -14.73 -1.81 49.01
N HIS A 248 -13.91 -2.51 48.24
CA HIS A 248 -13.12 -3.62 48.69
C HIS A 248 -11.75 -3.52 48.05
N SER A 249 -10.77 -3.24 48.88
CA SER A 249 -9.36 -3.37 48.59
C SER A 249 -9.02 -4.85 48.38
N HIS A 250 -8.58 -5.20 47.17
CA HIS A 250 -7.77 -6.39 46.96
C HIS A 250 -6.69 -6.08 45.95
N ASP A 251 -5.45 -6.20 46.41
CA ASP A 251 -4.26 -6.24 45.59
C ASP A 251 -4.39 -7.31 44.49
N ALA A 252 -4.46 -6.92 43.27
CA ALA A 252 -4.27 -7.80 42.12
C ALA A 252 -3.30 -7.13 41.16
N ARG A 253 -2.18 -7.82 40.96
CA ARG A 253 -1.11 -7.46 40.03
C ARG A 253 -1.71 -7.35 38.65
N ASP A 254 -1.61 -6.13 38.08
CA ASP A 254 -1.96 -5.86 36.69
C ASP A 254 -0.96 -6.57 35.77
N GLY A 255 -1.46 -7.50 34.97
CA GLY A 255 -0.76 -8.02 33.81
C GLY A 255 -0.82 -6.98 32.71
N GLU A 256 0.33 -6.40 32.37
CA GLU A 256 0.45 -5.45 31.28
C GLU A 256 0.15 -6.13 29.94
N ASP A 257 -0.81 -5.56 29.22
CA ASP A 257 -1.14 -5.91 27.84
C ASP A 257 0.00 -5.42 26.92
N PRO A 258 0.62 -6.26 26.08
CA PRO A 258 1.80 -5.89 25.27
C PRO A 258 1.56 -4.80 24.23
N ALA A 259 0.35 -4.24 24.15
CA ALA A 259 0.01 -3.15 23.22
C ALA A 259 0.35 -1.72 23.74
N ASP A 260 0.75 -1.55 25.02
CA ASP A 260 1.00 -0.23 25.62
C ASP A 260 2.49 0.18 25.71
N THR A 261 3.38 -0.49 24.99
CA THR A 261 4.84 -0.16 24.96
C THR A 261 5.25 0.85 23.90
N GLU A 262 4.35 1.57 23.28
CA GLU A 262 4.71 2.72 22.45
C GLU A 262 5.14 3.90 23.35
N GLY A 263 6.39 4.33 23.21
CA GLY A 263 6.97 5.44 23.97
C GLY A 263 6.27 6.77 23.72
N PRO A 264 6.41 7.75 24.63
CA PRO A 264 5.71 9.05 24.54
C PRO A 264 6.01 9.86 23.27
N GLU A 265 7.16 9.66 22.64
CA GLU A 265 7.52 10.32 21.38
C GLU A 265 6.70 9.81 20.18
N ILE A 266 6.35 8.51 20.15
CA ILE A 266 5.54 7.92 19.09
C ILE A 266 4.08 8.37 19.23
N ARG A 267 3.59 8.52 20.46
CA ARG A 267 2.25 9.09 20.74
C ARG A 267 2.18 10.56 20.32
N ALA A 268 3.17 11.37 20.66
CA ALA A 268 3.19 12.80 20.30
C ALA A 268 3.27 13.03 18.77
N ALA A 269 3.93 12.12 18.03
CA ALA A 269 3.98 12.18 16.56
C ALA A 269 2.67 11.75 15.91
N ARG A 270 1.87 10.88 16.58
CA ARG A 270 0.59 10.36 16.09
C ARG A 270 -0.56 11.31 16.36
N ASP A 271 -0.49 12.07 17.45
CA ASP A 271 -1.54 12.97 17.92
C ASP A 271 -1.34 14.42 17.47
N GLN A 272 -0.39 14.71 16.56
CA GLN A 272 -0.24 16.04 16.01
C GLN A 272 -1.50 16.45 15.24
N PRO A 273 -2.13 17.59 15.57
CA PRO A 273 -3.29 18.09 14.84
C PRO A 273 -2.93 18.24 13.37
N GLY A 274 -3.65 17.53 12.52
CA GLY A 274 -3.45 17.63 11.07
C GLY A 274 -3.02 16.35 10.36
N ARG A 275 -2.70 15.24 11.04
CA ARG A 275 -2.30 14.01 10.35
C ARG A 275 -3.46 13.28 9.65
N HIS A 276 -4.69 13.55 10.08
CA HIS A 276 -5.93 13.03 9.48
C HIS A 276 -7.06 14.08 9.42
N GLY A 277 -6.77 15.36 9.67
CA GLY A 277 -7.72 16.46 9.58
C GLY A 277 -7.60 17.24 8.27
N LYS A 278 -8.60 18.05 7.96
CA LYS A 278 -8.68 18.95 6.80
C LYS A 278 -7.40 19.81 6.57
N GLY A 279 -6.53 19.93 7.56
CA GLY A 279 -5.29 20.69 7.48
C GLY A 279 -4.11 19.97 6.84
N VAL A 280 -4.09 18.62 6.79
CA VAL A 280 -2.98 17.86 6.14
C VAL A 280 -3.19 17.70 4.65
N TYR A 281 -4.45 17.64 4.23
CA TYR A 281 -4.84 17.50 2.84
C TYR A 281 -5.48 18.81 2.34
N GLY A 282 -4.95 19.93 2.77
CA GLY A 282 -5.34 21.25 2.24
C GLY A 282 -5.18 21.26 0.73
N THR A 283 -6.11 21.91 0.04
CA THR A 283 -6.05 22.12 -1.43
C THR A 283 -4.63 22.52 -1.83
N PRO A 284 -4.01 21.84 -2.79
CA PRO A 284 -2.67 22.20 -3.25
C PRO A 284 -2.60 23.68 -3.58
N PRO A 285 -1.51 24.39 -3.28
CA PRO A 285 -1.42 25.85 -3.50
C PRO A 285 -1.73 26.31 -4.92
N TYR A 286 -1.64 25.43 -5.92
CA TYR A 286 -1.98 25.71 -7.32
C TYR A 286 -3.48 25.59 -7.65
N ALA A 287 -4.32 25.11 -6.75
CA ALA A 287 -5.77 25.02 -6.99
C ALA A 287 -6.52 26.33 -6.70
N LYS A 288 -5.88 27.31 -6.07
CA LYS A 288 -6.48 28.63 -5.82
C LYS A 288 -6.30 29.63 -6.97
N ASP A 289 -5.34 29.40 -7.87
CA ASP A 289 -5.00 30.34 -8.94
C ASP A 289 -5.48 29.91 -10.33
N ALA A 290 -6.27 28.82 -10.40
CA ALA A 290 -6.75 28.29 -11.68
C ALA A 290 -8.00 28.98 -12.26
N VAL A 291 -8.50 30.00 -11.60
CA VAL A 291 -9.65 30.78 -12.12
C VAL A 291 -9.25 32.26 -12.19
N THR A 292 -8.71 32.64 -13.29
CA THR A 292 -8.62 33.96 -13.91
C THR A 292 -7.21 34.25 -14.45
N GLU A 293 -6.88 33.67 -15.62
CA GLU A 293 -6.11 34.43 -16.63
C GLU A 293 -6.08 33.62 -17.93
N ALA A 294 -6.46 34.28 -19.02
CA ALA A 294 -6.38 33.75 -20.36
C ALA A 294 -4.90 33.48 -20.74
N PRO A 295 -4.59 32.48 -21.58
CA PRO A 295 -3.22 32.09 -21.87
C PRO A 295 -2.50 33.23 -22.60
N VAL A 296 -1.51 33.83 -21.94
CA VAL A 296 -0.55 34.74 -22.53
C VAL A 296 0.31 33.95 -23.52
N ARG A 297 0.26 34.32 -24.81
CA ARG A 297 1.15 33.74 -25.82
C ARG A 297 2.60 34.03 -25.43
N PRO A 298 3.50 33.05 -25.47
CA PRO A 298 4.91 33.29 -25.20
C PRO A 298 5.50 34.17 -26.28
N ARG A 299 6.11 35.30 -25.91
CA ARG A 299 6.93 36.13 -26.76
C ARG A 299 8.13 35.30 -27.21
N GLY A 300 8.42 35.35 -28.52
CA GLY A 300 9.53 34.63 -29.13
C GLY A 300 10.87 34.98 -28.47
N VAL A 301 11.64 33.94 -28.16
CA VAL A 301 13.02 34.04 -27.73
C VAL A 301 13.88 34.41 -28.92
N PRO A 302 14.79 35.41 -28.83
CA PRO A 302 15.67 35.78 -29.94
C PRO A 302 16.65 34.60 -30.20
N SER A 303 16.85 34.35 -31.50
CA SER A 303 17.78 33.38 -32.03
C SER A 303 19.23 33.70 -31.65
N GLY A 304 19.83 32.81 -30.85
CA GLY A 304 21.27 32.87 -30.57
C GLY A 304 21.65 32.10 -29.31
N GLN A 305 21.93 30.85 -29.48
CA GLN A 305 22.78 29.89 -28.78
C GLN A 305 22.07 28.55 -28.50
N GLY A 306 22.46 27.59 -29.24
CA GLY A 306 22.65 26.15 -29.08
C GLY A 306 21.72 25.39 -28.14
N GLY A 307 20.44 25.22 -28.45
CA GLY A 307 19.59 24.21 -27.82
C GLY A 307 19.05 23.25 -28.89
N ARG A 308 19.37 21.96 -28.83
CA ARG A 308 18.82 20.94 -29.73
C ARG A 308 17.33 20.78 -29.46
N SER A 309 16.47 21.17 -30.38
CA SER A 309 15.04 20.85 -30.33
C SER A 309 14.81 19.48 -30.94
N PHE A 310 14.15 18.57 -30.20
CA PHE A 310 13.63 17.33 -30.75
C PHE A 310 12.36 17.62 -31.54
N GLY A 311 12.46 17.65 -32.88
CA GLY A 311 11.31 17.72 -33.78
C GLY A 311 10.74 16.31 -34.02
N LEU A 312 9.48 16.11 -33.68
CA LEU A 312 8.68 14.94 -34.09
C LEU A 312 8.39 15.00 -35.59
N GLY A 313 9.18 14.31 -36.41
CA GLY A 313 8.93 14.12 -37.84
C GLY A 313 7.80 13.11 -38.08
N ARG A 314 6.63 13.57 -38.53
CA ARG A 314 5.61 12.72 -39.13
C ARG A 314 6.13 12.18 -40.47
N LYS A 315 6.36 10.87 -40.57
CA LYS A 315 6.46 10.20 -41.88
C LYS A 315 5.05 9.85 -42.37
N ARG A 316 4.67 10.39 -43.52
CA ARG A 316 3.55 9.92 -44.32
C ARG A 316 3.95 8.61 -45.00
N ALA A 317 3.05 7.64 -44.97
CA ALA A 317 3.12 6.43 -45.77
C ALA A 317 2.80 6.78 -47.27
N LEU A 318 3.52 6.13 -48.13
CA LEU A 318 3.07 5.66 -49.45
C LEU A 318 2.96 4.18 -49.39
#